data_d41c81e2e7be8886e9217280bc8aaea7
#
_entry.id   d41c81e2e7be8886e9217280bc8aaea7
#
_cell.length_a   1.000
_cell.length_b   1.000
_cell.length_c   1.000
_cell.angle_alpha   90.00
_cell.angle_beta   90.00
_cell.angle_gamma   90.00
#
_symmetry.space_group_name_H-M   'P 1'
#
loop_
_entity.id
_entity.type
_entity.pdbx_description
1 polymer ?
#
loop_
_entity_poly.entity_id
_entity_poly.type
_entity_poly.pdbx_seq_one_letter_code
_entity_poly.pdbx_strand_id
1 'polypeptide(L)'
;MYTSGMASDKDVLQAKQELASAEAEERRIKEIFSIYHFSGNAFYQLKSPVSGFIVEKQISRDMQLRPDQGDALFTISGLSDVWVMADVYESDISKVSEGADVRISTLAYPERTFTGTINKVYHLLDSESKTMSVRIKLKNEDYLLKPGMFTNVSVKCKAEDTSMPRIDSHALVFEGGKNYVVTVE
;
A
#
# COMPACT_ATOMS: atom_id res chain seq x y z
N MET A 1 -0.84 -44.14 -46.68
CA MET A 1 0.47 -44.34 -47.36
C MET A 1 1.34 -45.37 -46.64
N TYR A 2 1.52 -45.31 -45.33
CA TYR A 2 2.35 -46.26 -44.56
C TYR A 2 1.80 -47.71 -44.68
N THR A 3 0.50 -47.89 -44.58
CA THR A 3 -0.19 -49.22 -44.73
C THR A 3 -0.09 -49.81 -46.12
N SER A 4 0.28 -49.03 -47.14
CA SER A 4 0.50 -49.47 -48.50
C SER A 4 1.96 -49.72 -48.84
N GLY A 5 2.89 -49.60 -47.88
CA GLY A 5 4.32 -49.84 -48.08
C GLY A 5 5.04 -48.80 -48.95
N MET A 6 4.42 -47.62 -49.19
CA MET A 6 5.00 -46.57 -50.04
C MET A 6 5.81 -45.51 -49.26
N ALA A 7 5.84 -45.57 -47.92
CA ALA A 7 6.61 -44.64 -47.09
C ALA A 7 7.64 -45.42 -46.27
N SER A 8 8.84 -44.87 -46.15
CA SER A 8 9.90 -45.39 -45.29
C SER A 8 9.58 -45.11 -43.83
N ASP A 9 10.05 -45.99 -42.92
CA ASP A 9 9.97 -45.74 -41.46
C ASP A 9 10.58 -44.39 -41.04
N LYS A 10 11.60 -43.97 -41.76
CA LYS A 10 12.25 -42.66 -41.57
C LYS A 10 11.28 -41.49 -41.90
N ASP A 11 10.51 -41.63 -43.01
CA ASP A 11 9.58 -40.58 -43.43
C ASP A 11 8.42 -40.47 -42.43
N VAL A 12 7.95 -41.60 -41.90
CA VAL A 12 6.93 -41.65 -40.84
C VAL A 12 7.43 -41.01 -39.54
N LEU A 13 8.67 -41.28 -39.17
CA LEU A 13 9.27 -40.69 -37.96
C LEU A 13 9.45 -39.17 -38.11
N GLN A 14 9.91 -38.73 -39.27
CA GLN A 14 10.06 -37.31 -39.58
C GLN A 14 8.71 -36.59 -39.54
N ALA A 15 7.67 -37.13 -40.17
CA ALA A 15 6.34 -36.55 -40.14
C ALA A 15 5.75 -36.48 -38.73
N LYS A 16 6.02 -37.47 -37.86
CA LYS A 16 5.61 -37.43 -36.46
C LYS A 16 6.34 -36.33 -35.67
N GLN A 17 7.64 -36.12 -35.94
CA GLN A 17 8.39 -35.02 -35.29
C GLN A 17 7.89 -33.65 -35.73
N GLU A 18 7.63 -33.48 -37.03
CA GLU A 18 7.04 -32.25 -37.56
C GLU A 18 5.66 -31.95 -36.97
N LEU A 19 4.80 -32.97 -36.86
CA LEU A 19 3.48 -32.85 -36.22
C LEU A 19 3.63 -32.43 -34.74
N ALA A 20 4.46 -33.13 -33.97
CA ALA A 20 4.69 -32.80 -32.55
C ALA A 20 5.23 -31.40 -32.35
N SER A 21 6.13 -30.92 -33.24
CA SER A 21 6.63 -29.56 -33.24
C SER A 21 5.54 -28.53 -33.53
N ALA A 22 4.71 -28.79 -34.54
CA ALA A 22 3.58 -27.93 -34.89
C ALA A 22 2.52 -27.84 -33.75
N GLU A 23 2.21 -28.97 -33.12
CA GLU A 23 1.30 -29.02 -31.98
C GLU A 23 1.84 -28.27 -30.75
N ALA A 24 3.15 -28.35 -30.53
CA ALA A 24 3.81 -27.59 -29.43
C ALA A 24 3.75 -26.08 -29.68
N GLU A 25 3.99 -25.66 -30.93
CA GLU A 25 3.90 -24.24 -31.30
C GLU A 25 2.46 -23.72 -31.24
N GLU A 26 1.48 -24.52 -31.71
CA GLU A 26 0.06 -24.17 -31.56
C GLU A 26 -0.33 -23.97 -30.09
N ARG A 27 0.12 -24.87 -29.20
CA ARG A 27 -0.11 -24.74 -27.74
C ARG A 27 0.50 -23.45 -27.20
N ARG A 28 1.75 -23.18 -27.53
CA ARG A 28 2.45 -21.94 -27.11
C ARG A 28 1.68 -20.70 -27.55
N ILE A 29 1.24 -20.66 -28.79
CA ILE A 29 0.47 -19.54 -29.33
C ILE A 29 -0.88 -19.42 -28.61
N LYS A 30 -1.61 -20.52 -28.38
CA LYS A 30 -2.88 -20.52 -27.65
C LYS A 30 -2.72 -20.00 -26.21
N GLU A 31 -1.65 -20.38 -25.53
CA GLU A 31 -1.33 -19.87 -24.19
C GLU A 31 -1.10 -18.37 -24.21
N ILE A 32 -0.31 -17.86 -25.17
CA ILE A 32 -0.10 -16.43 -25.36
C ILE A 32 -1.43 -15.72 -25.61
N PHE A 33 -2.29 -16.23 -26.50
CA PHE A 33 -3.61 -15.66 -26.75
C PHE A 33 -4.51 -15.64 -25.52
N SER A 34 -4.44 -16.67 -24.68
CA SER A 34 -5.23 -16.74 -23.44
C SER A 34 -4.77 -15.69 -22.40
N ILE A 35 -3.46 -15.49 -22.28
CA ILE A 35 -2.88 -14.50 -21.38
C ILE A 35 -3.24 -13.08 -21.82
N TYR A 36 -3.17 -12.81 -23.10
CA TYR A 36 -3.40 -11.48 -23.64
C TYR A 36 -4.87 -11.17 -23.96
N HIS A 37 -5.81 -12.10 -23.74
CA HIS A 37 -7.24 -11.91 -24.02
C HIS A 37 -7.51 -11.30 -25.41
N PHE A 38 -6.88 -11.83 -26.42
CA PHE A 38 -7.02 -11.35 -27.79
C PHE A 38 -8.47 -11.49 -28.24
N SER A 39 -9.14 -10.39 -28.52
CA SER A 39 -10.46 -10.39 -29.17
C SER A 39 -10.25 -10.28 -30.67
N GLY A 40 -10.84 -11.16 -31.48
CA GLY A 40 -10.53 -11.44 -32.88
C GLY A 40 -10.46 -10.28 -33.89
N ASN A 41 -10.53 -9.02 -33.45
CA ASN A 41 -10.51 -7.81 -34.28
C ASN A 41 -9.24 -6.97 -34.09
N ALA A 42 -8.07 -7.58 -33.88
CA ALA A 42 -6.79 -6.88 -33.67
C ALA A 42 -6.77 -5.90 -32.47
N PHE A 43 -7.77 -5.97 -31.57
CA PHE A 43 -7.81 -5.17 -30.35
C PHE A 43 -7.33 -6.00 -29.17
N TYR A 44 -6.43 -5.43 -28.43
CA TYR A 44 -5.93 -5.95 -27.17
C TYR A 44 -6.76 -5.40 -25.99
N GLN A 45 -7.37 -6.30 -25.21
CA GLN A 45 -8.15 -5.91 -24.06
C GLN A 45 -7.34 -6.10 -22.78
N LEU A 46 -6.85 -5.02 -22.20
CA LEU A 46 -6.18 -5.03 -20.91
C LEU A 46 -7.22 -5.17 -19.79
N LYS A 47 -7.17 -6.30 -19.07
CA LYS A 47 -8.03 -6.55 -17.90
C LYS A 47 -7.25 -6.41 -16.62
N SER A 48 -7.90 -5.84 -15.59
CA SER A 48 -7.31 -5.80 -14.25
C SER A 48 -7.33 -7.19 -13.61
N PRO A 49 -6.21 -7.66 -13.04
CA PRO A 49 -6.17 -8.91 -12.28
C PRO A 49 -6.81 -8.78 -10.88
N VAL A 50 -7.03 -7.55 -10.42
CA VAL A 50 -7.58 -7.25 -9.09
C VAL A 50 -8.79 -6.33 -9.20
N SER A 51 -9.73 -6.49 -8.26
CA SER A 51 -10.85 -5.56 -8.11
C SER A 51 -10.42 -4.35 -7.31
N GLY A 52 -10.86 -3.15 -7.73
CA GLY A 52 -10.48 -1.91 -7.04
C GLY A 52 -10.84 -0.67 -7.83
N PHE A 53 -10.30 0.45 -7.37
CA PHE A 53 -10.46 1.75 -7.99
C PHE A 53 -9.19 2.12 -8.77
N ILE A 54 -9.36 2.77 -9.91
CA ILE A 54 -8.23 3.35 -10.64
C ILE A 54 -7.79 4.59 -9.86
N VAL A 55 -6.63 4.51 -9.21
CA VAL A 55 -6.06 5.62 -8.43
C VAL A 55 -5.11 6.49 -9.26
N GLU A 56 -4.55 5.90 -10.32
CA GLU A 56 -3.68 6.62 -11.24
C GLU A 56 -3.89 6.10 -12.66
N LYS A 57 -3.85 7.01 -13.64
CA LYS A 57 -3.98 6.71 -15.06
C LYS A 57 -2.93 7.53 -15.83
N GLN A 58 -1.98 6.83 -16.44
CA GLN A 58 -0.88 7.44 -17.20
C GLN A 58 -1.08 7.35 -18.72
N ILE A 59 -2.21 6.82 -19.16
CA ILE A 59 -2.49 6.70 -20.59
C ILE A 59 -3.57 7.67 -21.05
N SER A 60 -3.42 8.20 -22.24
CA SER A 60 -4.41 9.01 -22.95
C SER A 60 -4.82 8.35 -24.25
N ARG A 61 -5.89 8.88 -24.85
CA ARG A 61 -6.35 8.42 -26.16
C ARG A 61 -5.26 8.67 -27.20
N ASP A 62 -5.06 7.71 -28.11
CA ASP A 62 -4.09 7.76 -29.21
C ASP A 62 -2.60 7.79 -28.76
N MET A 63 -2.31 7.47 -27.50
CA MET A 63 -0.95 7.34 -27.00
C MET A 63 -0.29 6.09 -27.57
N GLN A 64 0.90 6.25 -28.14
CA GLN A 64 1.70 5.12 -28.59
C GLN A 64 2.42 4.48 -27.40
N LEU A 65 2.18 3.21 -27.19
CA LEU A 65 2.87 2.41 -26.16
C LEU A 65 4.08 1.73 -26.78
N ARG A 66 5.23 1.85 -26.13
CA ARG A 66 6.45 1.15 -26.52
C ARG A 66 6.68 -0.02 -25.57
N PRO A 67 7.17 -1.17 -26.07
CA PRO A 67 7.42 -2.36 -25.25
C PRO A 67 8.51 -2.16 -24.18
N ASP A 68 9.40 -1.19 -24.37
CA ASP A 68 10.49 -0.80 -23.50
C ASP A 68 10.11 0.23 -22.42
N GLN A 69 8.89 0.75 -22.50
CA GLN A 69 8.37 1.71 -21.52
C GLN A 69 7.85 0.95 -20.29
N GLY A 70 8.68 0.92 -19.23
CA GLY A 70 8.37 0.20 -18.00
C GLY A 70 7.35 0.86 -17.08
N ASP A 71 6.72 1.96 -17.51
CA ASP A 71 5.78 2.72 -16.70
C ASP A 71 4.41 2.01 -16.60
N ALA A 72 3.81 2.07 -15.41
CA ALA A 72 2.48 1.52 -15.19
C ALA A 72 1.43 2.35 -15.93
N LEU A 73 0.60 1.72 -16.76
CA LEU A 73 -0.48 2.38 -17.50
C LEU A 73 -1.62 2.80 -16.59
N PHE A 74 -1.94 1.96 -15.61
CA PHE A 74 -2.97 2.18 -14.60
C PHE A 74 -2.47 1.64 -13.27
N THR A 75 -2.76 2.35 -12.19
CA THR A 75 -2.60 1.86 -10.84
C THR A 75 -3.99 1.61 -10.27
N ILE A 76 -4.25 0.36 -9.88
CA ILE A 76 -5.53 -0.07 -9.30
C ILE A 76 -5.30 -0.46 -7.84
N SER A 77 -6.08 0.11 -6.93
CA SER A 77 -5.98 -0.15 -5.50
C SER A 77 -7.34 -0.45 -4.89
N GLY A 78 -7.37 -1.43 -3.98
CA GLY A 78 -8.50 -1.63 -3.08
C GLY A 78 -8.46 -0.58 -1.99
N LEU A 79 -9.47 0.29 -1.92
CA LEU A 79 -9.53 1.38 -0.94
C LEU A 79 -10.25 1.01 0.36
N SER A 80 -10.64 -0.25 0.55
CA SER A 80 -11.32 -0.73 1.77
C SER A 80 -10.44 -0.69 3.02
N ASP A 81 -9.15 -0.95 2.83
CA ASP A 81 -8.13 -0.80 3.87
C ASP A 81 -7.10 0.21 3.39
N VAL A 82 -6.76 1.17 4.23
CA VAL A 82 -5.74 2.17 3.95
C VAL A 82 -4.66 2.15 5.02
N TRP A 83 -3.46 2.53 4.62
CA TRP A 83 -2.33 2.69 5.52
C TRP A 83 -2.01 4.17 5.67
N VAL A 84 -1.87 4.60 6.91
CA VAL A 84 -1.29 5.90 7.24
C VAL A 84 0.14 5.69 7.67
N MET A 85 1.05 6.37 6.99
CA MET A 85 2.45 6.46 7.39
C MET A 85 2.61 7.73 8.23
N ALA A 86 3.02 7.57 9.46
CA ALA A 86 3.29 8.70 10.36
C ALA A 86 4.75 8.67 10.77
N ASP A 87 5.35 9.86 10.82
CA ASP A 87 6.74 10.03 11.22
C ASP A 87 6.80 10.50 12.67
N VAL A 88 7.53 9.74 13.47
CA VAL A 88 7.69 9.94 14.91
C VAL A 88 9.10 10.45 15.18
N TYR A 89 9.21 11.58 15.88
CA TYR A 89 10.52 12.10 16.26
C TYR A 89 11.24 11.19 17.26
N GLU A 90 12.57 11.20 17.21
CA GLU A 90 13.44 10.40 18.07
C GLU A 90 13.09 10.54 19.57
N SER A 91 12.71 11.74 20.01
CA SER A 91 12.29 12.03 21.40
C SER A 91 11.03 11.29 21.85
N ASP A 92 10.19 10.86 20.92
CA ASP A 92 8.88 10.26 21.19
C ASP A 92 8.81 8.77 20.85
N ILE A 93 9.88 8.20 20.30
CA ILE A 93 9.94 6.80 19.88
C ILE A 93 9.57 5.85 21.03
N SER A 94 10.06 6.12 22.25
CA SER A 94 9.77 5.28 23.43
C SER A 94 8.30 5.24 23.83
N LYS A 95 7.52 6.24 23.41
CA LYS A 95 6.09 6.36 23.71
C LYS A 95 5.21 5.61 22.72
N VAL A 96 5.79 5.13 21.60
CA VAL A 96 5.07 4.51 20.50
C VAL A 96 5.38 3.01 20.44
N SER A 97 4.34 2.19 20.41
CA SER A 97 4.48 0.74 20.32
C SER A 97 3.49 0.13 19.33
N GLU A 98 3.86 -1.02 18.76
CA GLU A 98 2.93 -1.80 17.95
C GLU A 98 1.70 -2.19 18.78
N GLY A 99 0.53 -2.16 18.16
CA GLY A 99 -0.75 -2.39 18.80
C GLY A 99 -1.36 -1.19 19.53
N ALA A 100 -0.67 -0.04 19.60
CA ALA A 100 -1.23 1.16 20.23
C ALA A 100 -2.39 1.72 19.40
N ASP A 101 -3.46 2.15 20.10
CA ASP A 101 -4.60 2.81 19.48
C ASP A 101 -4.23 4.24 19.10
N VAL A 102 -4.69 4.63 17.91
CA VAL A 102 -4.47 5.98 17.39
C VAL A 102 -5.77 6.60 16.91
N ARG A 103 -5.84 7.92 17.04
CA ARG A 103 -6.87 8.76 16.43
C ARG A 103 -6.27 9.56 15.30
N ILE A 104 -6.98 9.60 14.18
CA ILE A 104 -6.52 10.23 12.95
C ILE A 104 -7.58 11.22 12.52
N SER A 105 -7.14 12.43 12.24
CA SER A 105 -7.95 13.49 11.63
C SER A 105 -7.34 13.90 10.31
N THR A 106 -8.17 14.38 9.39
CA THR A 106 -7.75 14.85 8.07
C THR A 106 -8.27 16.26 7.85
N LEU A 107 -7.55 17.05 7.05
CA LEU A 107 -8.01 18.37 6.66
C LEU A 107 -9.27 18.34 5.80
N ALA A 108 -9.47 17.24 5.05
CA ALA A 108 -10.62 17.06 4.19
C ALA A 108 -11.93 16.80 4.97
N TYR A 109 -11.82 16.21 6.17
CA TYR A 109 -12.96 15.86 7.02
C TYR A 109 -12.67 16.24 8.48
N PRO A 110 -12.66 17.54 8.83
CA PRO A 110 -12.25 18.00 10.17
C PRO A 110 -13.18 17.52 11.28
N GLU A 111 -14.48 17.31 10.97
CA GLU A 111 -15.48 16.83 11.91
C GLU A 111 -15.44 15.31 12.14
N ARG A 112 -14.65 14.59 11.34
CA ARG A 112 -14.54 13.13 11.45
C ARG A 112 -13.21 12.71 12.05
N THR A 113 -13.29 11.82 13.02
CA THR A 113 -12.12 11.15 13.59
C THR A 113 -12.13 9.69 13.18
N PHE A 114 -11.05 9.26 12.58
CA PHE A 114 -10.83 7.86 12.23
C PHE A 114 -10.00 7.21 13.33
N THR A 115 -10.28 5.95 13.63
CA THR A 115 -9.53 5.18 14.62
C THR A 115 -8.79 4.04 13.94
N GLY A 116 -7.59 3.77 14.40
CA GLY A 116 -6.76 2.69 13.87
C GLY A 116 -5.80 2.18 14.91
N THR A 117 -4.98 1.23 14.51
CA THR A 117 -3.93 0.66 15.36
C THR A 117 -2.58 0.73 14.66
N ILE A 118 -1.53 0.95 15.41
CA ILE A 118 -0.16 0.86 14.90
C ILE A 118 0.11 -0.61 14.57
N ASN A 119 0.23 -0.88 13.28
CA ASN A 119 0.45 -2.23 12.77
C ASN A 119 1.93 -2.58 12.71
N LYS A 120 2.79 -1.59 12.44
CA LYS A 120 4.23 -1.79 12.34
C LYS A 120 5.00 -0.53 12.71
N VAL A 121 6.08 -0.71 13.45
CA VAL A 121 7.10 0.30 13.72
C VAL A 121 8.33 -0.08 12.90
N TYR A 122 8.84 0.83 12.07
CA TYR A 122 10.04 0.60 11.29
C TYR A 122 11.25 0.99 12.13
N HIS A 123 12.26 0.10 12.17
CA HIS A 123 13.46 0.30 13.01
C HIS A 123 14.59 1.06 12.28
N LEU A 124 14.25 1.86 11.29
CA LEU A 124 15.20 2.70 10.59
C LEU A 124 14.85 4.16 10.88
N LEU A 125 15.82 4.86 11.45
CA LEU A 125 15.73 6.31 11.66
C LEU A 125 16.19 7.00 10.37
N ASP A 126 15.36 7.88 9.85
CA ASP A 126 15.75 8.75 8.75
C ASP A 126 16.77 9.78 9.28
N SER A 127 17.93 9.84 8.66
CA SER A 127 19.05 10.66 9.13
C SER A 127 18.85 12.15 8.87
N GLU A 128 18.01 12.52 7.93
CA GLU A 128 17.73 13.90 7.54
C GLU A 128 16.63 14.50 8.42
N SER A 129 15.51 13.82 8.53
CA SER A 129 14.35 14.27 9.31
C SER A 129 14.43 13.92 10.81
N LYS A 130 15.33 13.01 11.21
CA LYS A 130 15.43 12.47 12.58
C LYS A 130 14.13 11.86 13.07
N THR A 131 13.41 11.22 12.16
CA THR A 131 12.14 10.56 12.43
C THR A 131 12.20 9.07 12.13
N MET A 132 11.33 8.33 12.76
CA MET A 132 11.08 6.92 12.52
C MET A 132 9.65 6.76 12.02
N SER A 133 9.48 6.05 10.91
CA SER A 133 8.16 5.83 10.34
C SER A 133 7.39 4.74 11.08
N VAL A 134 6.12 4.97 11.30
CA VAL A 134 5.17 3.99 11.82
C VAL A 134 4.02 3.80 10.83
N ARG A 135 3.58 2.56 10.67
CA ARG A 135 2.46 2.22 9.79
C ARG A 135 1.22 1.93 10.63
N ILE A 136 0.16 2.63 10.31
CA ILE A 136 -1.13 2.49 10.95
C ILE A 136 -2.10 1.91 9.93
N LYS A 137 -2.82 0.85 10.31
CA LYS A 137 -3.86 0.26 9.48
C LYS A 137 -5.23 0.79 9.90
N LEU A 138 -6.01 1.22 8.90
CA LEU A 138 -7.39 1.69 9.08
C LEU A 138 -8.32 0.98 8.12
N LYS A 139 -9.55 0.79 8.56
CA LYS A 139 -10.67 0.47 7.67
C LYS A 139 -11.24 1.75 7.07
N ASN A 140 -11.54 1.71 5.79
CA ASN A 140 -12.07 2.83 5.01
C ASN A 140 -13.40 2.43 4.37
N GLU A 141 -14.39 2.16 5.20
CA GLU A 141 -15.69 1.61 4.79
C GLU A 141 -16.42 2.53 3.82
N ASP A 142 -16.34 3.84 4.04
CA ASP A 142 -16.99 4.85 3.18
C ASP A 142 -16.11 5.31 1.99
N TYR A 143 -14.93 4.73 1.81
CA TYR A 143 -13.95 5.15 0.79
C TYR A 143 -13.59 6.66 0.83
N LEU A 144 -13.71 7.29 2.00
CA LEU A 144 -13.45 8.72 2.18
C LEU A 144 -11.96 9.03 2.13
N LEU A 145 -11.14 8.16 2.71
CA LEU A 145 -9.71 8.32 2.71
C LEU A 145 -9.14 7.94 1.34
N LYS A 146 -8.31 8.81 0.79
CA LYS A 146 -7.67 8.61 -0.50
C LYS A 146 -6.14 8.59 -0.33
N PRO A 147 -5.42 7.82 -1.16
CA PRO A 147 -3.97 7.92 -1.21
C PRO A 147 -3.52 9.37 -1.44
N GLY A 148 -2.44 9.78 -0.78
CA GLY A 148 -1.90 11.13 -0.85
C GLY A 148 -2.55 12.17 0.05
N MET A 149 -3.56 11.80 0.85
CA MET A 149 -4.13 12.73 1.85
C MET A 149 -3.19 12.92 3.04
N PHE A 150 -3.07 14.17 3.49
CA PHE A 150 -2.40 14.49 4.75
C PHE A 150 -3.30 14.20 5.94
N THR A 151 -2.70 13.65 6.98
CA THR A 151 -3.38 13.26 8.21
C THR A 151 -2.61 13.71 9.44
N ASN A 152 -3.34 14.09 10.49
CA ASN A 152 -2.77 14.27 11.82
C ASN A 152 -3.08 13.03 12.67
N VAL A 153 -2.04 12.46 13.25
CA VAL A 153 -2.13 11.25 14.06
C VAL A 153 -1.90 11.60 15.53
N SER A 154 -2.85 11.22 16.38
CA SER A 154 -2.74 11.33 17.84
C SER A 154 -2.63 9.93 18.42
N VAL A 155 -1.47 9.61 18.97
CA VAL A 155 -1.22 8.32 19.63
C VAL A 155 -1.66 8.41 21.08
N LYS A 156 -2.43 7.42 21.55
CA LYS A 156 -2.77 7.30 22.95
C LYS A 156 -1.58 6.67 23.69
N CYS A 157 -0.69 7.50 24.21
CA CYS A 157 0.39 7.02 25.06
C CYS A 157 -0.19 6.46 26.37
N LYS A 158 0.39 5.38 26.88
CA LYS A 158 0.19 5.01 28.28
C LYS A 158 0.72 6.17 29.12
N ALA A 159 -0.15 6.80 29.89
CA ALA A 159 0.34 7.76 30.87
C ALA A 159 1.30 6.98 31.79
N GLU A 160 2.54 7.44 31.87
CA GLU A 160 3.37 7.06 33.01
C GLU A 160 2.58 7.52 34.22
N ASP A 161 2.35 6.61 35.16
CA ASP A 161 1.63 6.87 36.39
C ASP A 161 2.53 7.68 37.32
N THR A 162 3.04 8.77 36.79
CA THR A 162 3.68 9.80 37.56
C THR A 162 2.55 10.57 38.22
N SER A 163 2.16 10.13 39.39
CA SER A 163 1.32 10.92 40.29
C SER A 163 2.08 12.17 40.68
N MET A 164 2.25 13.09 39.75
CA MET A 164 2.73 14.42 40.08
C MET A 164 1.66 15.08 40.94
N PRO A 165 2.01 15.48 42.15
CA PRO A 165 1.09 16.22 43.02
C PRO A 165 0.62 17.45 42.24
N ARG A 166 -0.69 17.56 42.03
CA ARG A 166 -1.30 18.74 41.42
C ARG A 166 -1.56 19.78 42.48
N ILE A 167 -1.11 20.95 42.22
CA ILE A 167 -1.31 22.10 43.10
C ILE A 167 -2.24 23.07 42.37
N ASP A 168 -3.20 23.63 43.08
CA ASP A 168 -4.05 24.68 42.55
C ASP A 168 -3.22 25.88 42.14
N SER A 169 -3.49 26.44 40.96
CA SER A 169 -2.75 27.61 40.46
C SER A 169 -2.82 28.83 41.38
N HIS A 170 -3.89 28.93 42.21
CA HIS A 170 -4.05 29.98 43.20
C HIS A 170 -3.15 29.79 44.42
N ALA A 171 -2.61 28.59 44.66
CA ALA A 171 -1.68 28.31 45.74
C ALA A 171 -0.23 28.60 45.35
N LEU A 172 0.00 29.11 44.15
CA LEU A 172 1.33 29.40 43.61
C LEU A 172 1.63 30.87 43.78
N VAL A 173 2.65 31.18 44.60
CA VAL A 173 3.15 32.53 44.81
C VAL A 173 4.45 32.69 44.04
N PHE A 174 4.52 33.71 43.20
CA PHE A 174 5.71 34.03 42.43
C PHE A 174 6.41 35.24 43.10
N GLU A 175 7.59 35.01 43.66
CA GLU A 175 8.39 36.07 44.33
C GLU A 175 9.88 35.88 44.02
N GLY A 176 10.55 36.95 43.69
CA GLY A 176 12.01 36.95 43.44
C GLY A 176 12.47 36.06 42.30
N GLY A 177 11.62 35.82 41.26
CA GLY A 177 11.94 34.94 40.11
C GLY A 177 11.79 33.45 40.40
N LYS A 178 11.18 33.06 41.54
CA LYS A 178 10.94 31.68 41.95
C LYS A 178 9.48 31.45 42.30
N ASN A 179 9.02 30.22 42.08
CA ASN A 179 7.69 29.79 42.46
C ASN A 179 7.72 29.14 43.85
N TYR A 180 6.83 29.58 44.72
CA TYR A 180 6.63 29.05 46.08
C TYR A 180 5.23 28.52 46.23
N VAL A 181 5.06 27.50 47.07
CA VAL A 181 3.78 26.96 47.50
C VAL A 181 3.67 27.15 49.01
N VAL A 182 2.60 27.75 49.46
CA VAL A 182 2.30 27.90 50.88
C VAL A 182 1.53 26.69 51.34
N THR A 183 2.07 25.92 52.28
CA THR A 183 1.39 24.84 52.99
C THR A 183 0.95 25.30 54.35
N VAL A 184 -0.28 24.98 54.74
CA VAL A 184 -0.76 25.20 56.12
C VAL A 184 -0.76 23.83 56.78
N GLU A 185 -0.06 23.72 57.91
CA GLU A 185 -0.07 22.54 58.77
C GLU A 185 -1.31 22.55 59.68
#